data_724cc246b0798e114e3af008a08d005d
#
_entry.id   724cc246b0798e114e3af008a08d005d
#
_cell.length_a   1.000
_cell.length_b   1.000
_cell.length_c   1.000
_cell.angle_alpha   90.00
_cell.angle_beta   90.00
_cell.angle_gamma   90.00
#
_symmetry.space_group_name_H-M   'P 1'
#
loop_
_entity.id
_entity.type
_entity.pdbx_description
1 polymer ?
#
loop_
_entity_poly.entity_id
_entity_poly.type
_entity_poly.pdbx_seq_one_letter_code
_entity_poly.pdbx_strand_id
1 'polypeptide(L)'
;QWASSFAAADCEALTSRLLSHEAAARTAMQKSQLWVVTFSTDHAYVLRDSAERAVVANCHKEPGSRFEETILRTEQMLTQWTELLSRLFDRCPAMRVVFTLSPYRYAKHGFHESALSKARLLVLIDELCRRFPERTAYFPAFEIVTDELRDYRFYAADMLHPSEQAVDY
;
A
#
# COMPACT_ATOMS: atom_id res chain seq x y z
N GLN A 1 10.50 -9.68 7.89
CA GLN A 1 11.74 -8.90 8.15
C GLN A 1 11.45 -7.41 8.17
N TRP A 2 12.14 -6.69 9.04
CA TRP A 2 12.09 -5.24 9.15
C TRP A 2 13.18 -4.61 8.28
N ALA A 3 13.02 -3.33 7.96
CA ALA A 3 14.05 -2.59 7.22
C ALA A 3 15.39 -2.62 7.98
N SER A 4 16.51 -2.49 7.25
CA SER A 4 17.86 -2.54 7.84
C SER A 4 18.09 -1.53 8.97
N SER A 5 17.33 -0.42 8.98
CA SER A 5 17.32 0.57 10.07
C SER A 5 16.89 0.00 11.42
N PHE A 6 16.20 -1.15 11.43
CA PHE A 6 15.82 -1.86 12.66
C PHE A 6 16.79 -2.97 13.04
N ALA A 7 17.87 -3.20 12.26
CA ALA A 7 18.87 -4.18 12.63
C ALA A 7 19.52 -3.82 13.98
N ALA A 8 19.72 -4.83 14.81
CA ALA A 8 20.35 -4.70 16.12
C ALA A 8 21.32 -5.83 16.36
N ALA A 9 22.23 -5.67 17.33
CA ALA A 9 23.29 -6.64 17.62
C ALA A 9 22.72 -7.94 18.24
N ASP A 10 21.63 -7.85 18.97
CA ASP A 10 20.99 -8.96 19.66
C ASP A 10 19.46 -8.83 19.67
N CYS A 11 18.78 -9.89 20.14
CA CYS A 11 17.33 -9.97 20.17
C CYS A 11 16.69 -8.96 21.15
N GLU A 12 17.35 -8.66 22.26
CA GLU A 12 16.81 -7.74 23.25
C GLU A 12 16.80 -6.30 22.72
N ALA A 13 17.91 -5.85 22.15
CA ALA A 13 18.02 -4.56 21.49
C ALA A 13 17.04 -4.42 20.30
N LEU A 14 16.86 -5.48 19.51
CA LEU A 14 15.88 -5.51 18.42
C LEU A 14 14.46 -5.35 18.95
N THR A 15 14.10 -6.16 19.96
CA THR A 15 12.76 -6.13 20.55
C THR A 15 12.45 -4.75 21.15
N SER A 16 13.40 -4.18 21.90
CA SER A 16 13.27 -2.84 22.48
C SER A 16 13.01 -1.77 21.40
N ARG A 17 13.76 -1.79 20.28
CA ARG A 17 13.56 -0.86 19.15
C ARG A 17 12.18 -1.04 18.52
N LEU A 18 11.74 -2.27 18.31
CA LEU A 18 10.43 -2.56 17.72
C LEU A 18 9.28 -2.08 18.61
N LEU A 19 9.35 -2.36 19.91
CA LEU A 19 8.35 -1.90 20.89
C LEU A 19 8.29 -0.37 20.98
N SER A 20 9.45 0.29 21.00
CA SER A 20 9.51 1.76 20.99
C SER A 20 8.88 2.34 19.72
N HIS A 21 9.18 1.76 18.56
CA HIS A 21 8.62 2.20 17.29
C HIS A 21 7.10 1.96 17.24
N GLU A 22 6.64 0.81 17.72
CA GLU A 22 5.21 0.50 17.81
C GLU A 22 4.47 1.49 18.70
N ALA A 23 5.03 1.82 19.87
CA ALA A 23 4.45 2.81 20.78
C ALA A 23 4.36 4.21 20.15
N ALA A 24 5.42 4.63 19.44
CA ALA A 24 5.43 5.89 18.70
C ALA A 24 4.38 5.90 17.57
N ALA A 25 4.27 4.81 16.80
CA ALA A 25 3.28 4.68 15.73
C ALA A 25 1.84 4.71 16.29
N ARG A 26 1.57 4.01 17.39
CA ARG A 26 0.26 4.06 18.08
C ARG A 26 -0.09 5.48 18.52
N THR A 27 0.87 6.20 19.09
CA THR A 27 0.67 7.59 19.53
C THR A 27 0.40 8.51 18.33
N ALA A 28 1.15 8.38 17.25
CA ALA A 28 0.95 9.14 16.02
C ALA A 28 -0.44 8.85 15.43
N MET A 29 -0.83 7.58 15.38
CA MET A 29 -2.16 7.17 14.89
C MET A 29 -3.29 7.81 15.70
N GLN A 30 -3.20 7.82 17.01
CA GLN A 30 -4.22 8.40 17.89
C GLN A 30 -4.35 9.92 17.75
N LYS A 31 -3.27 10.60 17.39
CA LYS A 31 -3.23 12.06 17.17
C LYS A 31 -3.60 12.46 15.74
N SER A 32 -3.53 11.55 14.80
CA SER A 32 -3.84 11.80 13.39
C SER A 32 -5.33 11.94 13.17
N GLN A 33 -5.72 12.89 12.33
CA GLN A 33 -7.10 13.08 11.87
C GLN A 33 -7.27 12.70 10.38
N LEU A 34 -6.16 12.54 9.67
CA LEU A 34 -6.14 12.18 8.26
C LEU A 34 -5.08 11.10 8.01
N TRP A 35 -5.48 10.05 7.32
CA TRP A 35 -4.57 9.10 6.71
C TRP A 35 -4.60 9.20 5.20
N VAL A 36 -3.42 9.17 4.60
CA VAL A 36 -3.27 8.99 3.16
C VAL A 36 -2.78 7.58 2.91
N VAL A 37 -3.57 6.80 2.20
CA VAL A 37 -3.30 5.39 1.90
C VAL A 37 -3.10 5.24 0.41
N THR A 38 -1.87 4.88 -0.02
CA THR A 38 -1.53 4.68 -1.42
C THR A 38 -1.53 3.20 -1.74
N PHE A 39 -2.45 2.77 -2.61
CA PHE A 39 -2.39 1.44 -3.22
C PHE A 39 -1.40 1.46 -4.40
N SER A 40 -0.78 0.32 -4.69
CA SER A 40 0.20 0.23 -5.77
C SER A 40 -0.04 -0.97 -6.68
N THR A 41 -0.16 -2.15 -6.12
CA THR A 41 -0.44 -3.40 -6.83
C THR A 41 -1.27 -4.33 -5.94
N ASP A 42 -2.05 -5.21 -6.56
CA ASP A 42 -2.78 -6.30 -5.89
C ASP A 42 -1.97 -7.61 -5.84
N HIS A 43 -0.74 -7.59 -6.34
CA HIS A 43 0.19 -8.70 -6.18
C HIS A 43 0.75 -8.72 -4.76
N ALA A 44 0.72 -9.88 -4.13
CA ALA A 44 1.23 -10.11 -2.79
C ALA A 44 2.14 -11.34 -2.75
N TYR A 45 3.02 -11.38 -1.77
CA TYR A 45 3.84 -12.55 -1.49
C TYR A 45 3.28 -13.31 -0.30
N VAL A 46 3.17 -14.63 -0.45
CA VAL A 46 2.73 -15.54 0.61
C VAL A 46 3.90 -16.41 1.01
N LEU A 47 4.15 -16.52 2.31
CA LEU A 47 5.21 -17.39 2.83
C LEU A 47 4.78 -18.85 2.73
N ARG A 48 5.54 -19.66 1.96
CA ARG A 48 5.22 -21.09 1.72
C ARG A 48 5.30 -21.94 2.97
N ASP A 49 6.29 -21.62 3.84
CA ASP A 49 6.59 -22.38 5.05
C ASP A 49 5.69 -22.00 6.24
N SER A 50 4.72 -21.09 6.03
CA SER A 50 3.76 -20.72 7.04
C SER A 50 2.51 -21.58 6.93
N ALA A 51 2.11 -22.21 8.03
CA ALA A 51 0.85 -23.00 8.09
C ALA A 51 -0.37 -22.11 7.77
N GLU A 52 -0.31 -20.82 8.09
CA GLU A 52 -1.37 -19.86 7.85
C GLU A 52 -1.26 -19.19 6.48
N ARG A 53 -0.26 -19.58 5.65
CA ARG A 53 0.02 -18.91 4.37
C ARG A 53 0.09 -17.38 4.51
N ALA A 54 0.89 -16.91 5.47
CA ALA A 54 0.97 -15.50 5.83
C ALA A 54 1.38 -14.63 4.64
N VAL A 55 0.59 -13.61 4.38
CA VAL A 55 0.93 -12.56 3.41
C VAL A 55 2.03 -11.68 3.99
N VAL A 56 3.07 -11.42 3.22
CA VAL A 56 4.22 -10.60 3.60
C VAL A 56 4.39 -9.42 2.66
N ALA A 57 4.93 -8.32 3.18
CA ALA A 57 5.05 -7.07 2.42
C ALA A 57 6.03 -7.19 1.23
N ASN A 58 7.16 -7.88 1.42
CA ASN A 58 8.10 -8.25 0.36
C ASN A 58 9.05 -9.37 0.85
N CYS A 59 9.91 -9.85 -0.04
CA CYS A 59 10.82 -10.97 0.26
C CYS A 59 12.04 -10.58 1.11
N HIS A 60 12.34 -9.29 1.31
CA HIS A 60 13.47 -8.78 2.11
C HIS A 60 14.82 -9.48 1.85
N LYS A 61 15.13 -9.75 0.58
CA LYS A 61 16.35 -10.46 0.13
C LYS A 61 16.42 -11.96 0.56
N GLU A 62 15.35 -12.51 1.12
CA GLU A 62 15.24 -13.93 1.33
C GLU A 62 15.11 -14.68 -0.02
N PRO A 63 15.51 -15.97 -0.09
CA PRO A 63 15.36 -16.73 -1.32
C PRO A 63 13.92 -16.74 -1.83
N GLY A 64 13.73 -16.42 -3.11
CA GLY A 64 12.41 -16.36 -3.74
C GLY A 64 11.61 -17.67 -3.66
N SER A 65 12.30 -18.81 -3.53
CA SER A 65 11.70 -20.14 -3.35
C SER A 65 10.84 -20.26 -2.08
N ARG A 66 11.06 -19.40 -1.08
CA ARG A 66 10.25 -19.37 0.16
C ARG A 66 8.90 -18.72 -0.02
N PHE A 67 8.69 -18.03 -1.13
CA PHE A 67 7.49 -17.25 -1.37
C PHE A 67 6.72 -17.75 -2.58
N GLU A 68 5.43 -17.56 -2.54
CA GLU A 68 4.53 -17.68 -3.67
C GLU A 68 3.93 -16.30 -3.94
N GLU A 69 4.02 -15.85 -5.18
CA GLU A 69 3.35 -14.62 -5.60
C GLU A 69 1.91 -14.95 -5.95
N THR A 70 0.98 -14.15 -5.46
CA THR A 70 -0.46 -14.32 -5.70
C THR A 70 -1.10 -12.98 -6.00
N ILE A 71 -2.21 -13.02 -6.73
CA ILE A 71 -3.07 -11.84 -6.95
C ILE A 71 -4.19 -11.88 -5.89
N LEU A 72 -4.31 -10.79 -5.14
CA LEU A 72 -5.37 -10.65 -4.15
C LEU A 72 -6.71 -10.41 -4.84
N ARG A 73 -7.73 -11.14 -4.44
CA ARG A 73 -9.08 -10.98 -4.99
C ARG A 73 -9.72 -9.69 -4.48
N THR A 74 -10.32 -8.92 -5.40
CA THR A 74 -10.96 -7.64 -5.08
C THR A 74 -12.00 -7.77 -3.97
N GLU A 75 -12.81 -8.83 -3.98
CA GLU A 75 -13.84 -9.08 -2.98
C GLU A 75 -13.24 -9.33 -1.58
N GLN A 76 -12.12 -10.04 -1.53
CA GLN A 76 -11.40 -10.29 -0.26
C GLN A 76 -10.79 -9.01 0.29
N MET A 77 -10.14 -8.22 -0.58
CA MET A 77 -9.61 -6.92 -0.20
C MET A 77 -10.71 -5.99 0.29
N LEU A 78 -11.84 -5.94 -0.41
CA LEU A 78 -12.99 -5.10 -0.04
C LEU A 78 -13.55 -5.49 1.33
N THR A 79 -13.68 -6.78 1.63
CA THR A 79 -14.14 -7.26 2.93
C THR A 79 -13.16 -6.84 4.04
N GLN A 80 -11.88 -7.14 3.88
CA GLN A 80 -10.84 -6.82 4.87
C GLN A 80 -10.71 -5.31 5.12
N TRP A 81 -10.71 -4.50 4.06
CA TRP A 81 -10.65 -3.05 4.18
C TRP A 81 -11.92 -2.46 4.81
N THR A 82 -13.09 -3.00 4.51
CA THR A 82 -14.35 -2.58 5.13
C THR A 82 -14.31 -2.82 6.64
N GLU A 83 -13.88 -4.00 7.08
CA GLU A 83 -13.74 -4.33 8.49
C GLU A 83 -12.68 -3.44 9.18
N LEU A 84 -11.53 -3.23 8.52
CA LEU A 84 -10.47 -2.38 9.05
C LEU A 84 -10.94 -0.94 9.25
N LEU A 85 -11.58 -0.36 8.23
CA LEU A 85 -12.10 1.02 8.28
C LEU A 85 -13.21 1.17 9.31
N SER A 86 -14.13 0.22 9.41
CA SER A 86 -15.18 0.24 10.44
C SER A 86 -14.55 0.31 11.84
N ARG A 87 -13.60 -0.60 12.14
CA ARG A 87 -12.87 -0.61 13.40
C ARG A 87 -12.04 0.66 13.64
N LEU A 88 -11.46 1.23 12.59
CA LEU A 88 -10.72 2.49 12.67
C LEU A 88 -11.64 3.65 13.03
N PHE A 89 -12.76 3.76 12.35
CA PHE A 89 -13.72 4.85 12.54
C PHE A 89 -14.46 4.77 13.88
N ASP A 90 -14.71 3.57 14.39
CA ASP A 90 -15.25 3.37 15.74
C ASP A 90 -14.27 3.85 16.82
N ARG A 91 -12.99 3.56 16.65
CA ARG A 91 -11.95 3.95 17.62
C ARG A 91 -11.49 5.40 17.50
N CYS A 92 -11.55 5.95 16.29
CA CYS A 92 -11.08 7.27 15.96
C CYS A 92 -12.19 8.05 15.21
N PRO A 93 -13.22 8.58 15.91
CA PRO A 93 -14.39 9.20 15.28
C PRO A 93 -14.07 10.43 14.42
N ALA A 94 -12.95 11.10 14.63
CA ALA A 94 -12.51 12.25 13.81
C ALA A 94 -11.66 11.84 12.59
N MET A 95 -11.25 10.57 12.49
CA MET A 95 -10.37 10.08 11.42
C MET A 95 -11.04 10.16 10.05
N ARG A 96 -10.30 10.62 9.06
CA ARG A 96 -10.62 10.55 7.63
C ARG A 96 -9.53 9.83 6.89
N VAL A 97 -9.86 9.20 5.77
CA VAL A 97 -8.90 8.47 4.93
C VAL A 97 -9.00 8.99 3.51
N VAL A 98 -7.87 9.38 2.94
CA VAL A 98 -7.72 9.68 1.52
C VAL A 98 -7.00 8.51 0.87
N PHE A 99 -7.66 7.85 -0.06
CA PHE A 99 -7.05 6.84 -0.90
C PHE A 99 -6.40 7.48 -2.12
N THR A 100 -5.31 6.90 -2.56
CA THR A 100 -4.69 7.24 -3.85
C THR A 100 -4.12 5.98 -4.49
N LEU A 101 -3.98 5.99 -5.80
CA LEU A 101 -3.37 4.90 -6.55
C LEU A 101 -2.03 5.37 -7.10
N SER A 102 -0.97 4.62 -6.81
CA SER A 102 0.37 4.92 -7.32
C SER A 102 0.42 4.85 -8.83
N PRO A 103 0.94 5.87 -9.53
CA PRO A 103 1.15 5.85 -10.97
C PRO A 103 2.35 4.98 -11.41
N TYR A 104 3.10 4.39 -10.48
CA TYR A 104 4.20 3.48 -10.79
C TYR A 104 3.75 2.34 -11.69
N ARG A 105 4.52 2.07 -12.75
CA ARG A 105 4.23 1.04 -13.77
C ARG A 105 4.98 -0.25 -13.44
N TYR A 106 4.27 -1.30 -13.10
CA TYR A 106 4.86 -2.61 -12.79
C TYR A 106 5.25 -3.37 -14.05
N ALA A 107 6.51 -3.19 -14.51
CA ALA A 107 7.01 -3.89 -15.69
C ALA A 107 7.27 -5.39 -15.46
N LYS A 108 7.48 -5.82 -14.21
CA LYS A 108 7.79 -7.22 -13.83
C LYS A 108 6.75 -8.22 -14.39
N HIS A 109 5.48 -7.84 -14.39
CA HIS A 109 4.38 -8.69 -14.85
C HIS A 109 3.87 -8.32 -16.24
N GLY A 110 4.53 -7.36 -16.90
CA GLY A 110 4.09 -6.73 -18.14
C GLY A 110 3.06 -5.61 -17.91
N PHE A 111 2.98 -4.70 -18.88
CA PHE A 111 2.12 -3.52 -18.74
C PHE A 111 0.62 -3.84 -18.76
N HIS A 112 0.23 -4.92 -19.42
CA HIS A 112 -1.16 -5.37 -19.41
C HIS A 112 -1.61 -5.80 -18.01
N GLU A 113 -0.83 -6.65 -17.34
CA GLU A 113 -1.16 -7.07 -15.96
C GLU A 113 -1.05 -5.90 -14.98
N SER A 114 -0.09 -4.99 -15.17
CA SER A 114 -0.03 -3.74 -14.40
C SER A 114 -1.32 -2.92 -14.55
N ALA A 115 -1.86 -2.80 -15.77
CA ALA A 115 -3.12 -2.09 -16.01
C ALA A 115 -4.31 -2.79 -15.36
N LEU A 116 -4.40 -4.12 -15.43
CA LEU A 116 -5.45 -4.89 -14.76
C LEU A 116 -5.39 -4.74 -13.24
N SER A 117 -4.18 -4.78 -12.66
CA SER A 117 -3.96 -4.55 -11.23
C SER A 117 -4.46 -3.16 -10.81
N LYS A 118 -4.10 -2.11 -11.58
CA LYS A 118 -4.59 -0.75 -11.33
C LYS A 118 -6.12 -0.65 -11.41
N ALA A 119 -6.72 -1.27 -12.42
CA ALA A 119 -8.18 -1.27 -12.60
C ALA A 119 -8.90 -1.93 -11.41
N ARG A 120 -8.42 -3.10 -10.94
CA ARG A 120 -8.98 -3.79 -9.77
C ARG A 120 -8.87 -2.94 -8.50
N LEU A 121 -7.75 -2.22 -8.31
CA LEU A 121 -7.54 -1.34 -7.17
C LEU A 121 -8.38 -0.06 -7.25
N LEU A 122 -8.62 0.51 -8.45
CA LEU A 122 -9.54 1.64 -8.62
C LEU A 122 -10.97 1.25 -8.25
N VAL A 123 -11.43 0.07 -8.70
CA VAL A 123 -12.75 -0.46 -8.32
C VAL A 123 -12.85 -0.66 -6.80
N LEU A 124 -11.80 -1.20 -6.16
CA LEU A 124 -11.74 -1.34 -4.71
C LEU A 124 -11.87 0.03 -4.00
N ILE A 125 -11.11 1.03 -4.43
CA ILE A 125 -11.13 2.38 -3.84
C ILE A 125 -12.53 3.00 -3.98
N ASP A 126 -13.12 2.92 -5.17
CA ASP A 126 -14.45 3.45 -5.45
C ASP A 126 -15.52 2.83 -4.51
N GLU A 127 -15.49 1.51 -4.37
CA GLU A 127 -16.39 0.80 -3.45
C GLU A 127 -16.17 1.19 -1.98
N LEU A 128 -14.94 1.39 -1.54
CA LEU A 128 -14.63 1.86 -0.18
C LEU A 128 -15.15 3.30 0.02
N CYS A 129 -14.97 4.17 -0.96
CA CYS A 129 -15.48 5.54 -0.89
C CYS A 129 -17.01 5.58 -0.86
N ARG A 130 -17.69 4.70 -1.59
CA ARG A 130 -19.16 4.59 -1.53
C ARG A 130 -19.66 4.08 -0.19
N ARG A 131 -18.93 3.17 0.46
CA ARG A 131 -19.32 2.62 1.79
C ARG A 131 -19.14 3.61 2.92
N PHE A 132 -18.16 4.51 2.81
CA PHE A 132 -17.81 5.47 3.85
C PHE A 132 -17.73 6.91 3.29
N PRO A 133 -18.80 7.45 2.66
CA PRO A 133 -18.74 8.68 1.88
C PRO A 133 -18.33 9.93 2.70
N GLU A 134 -18.66 9.95 4.02
CA GLU A 134 -18.34 11.08 4.90
C GLU A 134 -16.91 10.99 5.48
N ARG A 135 -16.24 9.85 5.32
CA ARG A 135 -14.99 9.54 6.02
C ARG A 135 -13.84 9.22 5.08
N THR A 136 -14.13 8.97 3.82
CA THR A 136 -13.14 8.59 2.81
C THR A 136 -13.25 9.48 1.58
N ALA A 137 -12.12 9.65 0.90
CA ALA A 137 -12.05 10.33 -0.40
C ALA A 137 -10.98 9.67 -1.27
N TYR A 138 -11.02 9.91 -2.56
CA TYR A 138 -9.99 9.53 -3.51
C TYR A 138 -9.23 10.76 -4.01
N PHE A 139 -7.90 10.70 -3.99
CA PHE A 139 -7.02 11.66 -4.64
C PHE A 139 -6.45 11.03 -5.92
N PRO A 140 -6.67 11.63 -7.11
CA PRO A 140 -6.44 10.99 -8.40
C PRO A 140 -4.98 11.08 -8.89
N ALA A 141 -4.01 10.70 -8.04
CA ALA A 141 -2.58 10.75 -8.40
C ALA A 141 -2.25 9.90 -9.63
N PHE A 142 -2.96 8.80 -9.84
CA PHE A 142 -2.79 7.95 -11.00
C PHE A 142 -3.23 8.66 -12.28
N GLU A 143 -4.42 9.24 -12.29
CA GLU A 143 -4.98 9.93 -13.43
C GLU A 143 -4.22 11.23 -13.76
N ILE A 144 -3.73 11.95 -12.74
CA ILE A 144 -2.88 13.12 -12.97
C ILE A 144 -1.68 12.75 -13.83
N VAL A 145 -0.99 11.66 -13.52
CA VAL A 145 0.20 11.25 -14.28
C VAL A 145 -0.18 10.64 -15.64
N THR A 146 -1.21 9.79 -15.69
CA THR A 146 -1.54 9.03 -16.91
C THR A 146 -2.38 9.80 -17.90
N ASP A 147 -3.19 10.76 -17.47
CA ASP A 147 -4.14 11.45 -18.32
C ASP A 147 -3.85 12.94 -18.46
N GLU A 148 -3.55 13.67 -17.38
CA GLU A 148 -3.25 15.09 -17.46
C GLU A 148 -1.83 15.36 -17.96
N LEU A 149 -0.82 14.75 -17.34
CA LEU A 149 0.58 14.95 -17.72
C LEU A 149 0.96 14.20 -19.00
N ARG A 150 0.59 12.97 -19.14
CA ARG A 150 0.50 12.17 -20.38
C ARG A 150 1.72 12.18 -21.32
N ASP A 151 2.92 12.48 -20.83
CA ASP A 151 4.14 12.62 -21.62
C ASP A 151 5.29 11.88 -20.93
N TYR A 152 6.19 11.30 -21.70
CA TYR A 152 7.33 10.56 -21.19
C TYR A 152 8.29 11.39 -20.32
N ARG A 153 8.34 12.71 -20.48
CA ARG A 153 9.12 13.61 -19.62
C ARG A 153 8.68 13.59 -18.15
N PHE A 154 7.46 13.16 -17.89
CA PHE A 154 6.91 13.00 -16.53
C PHE A 154 7.22 11.63 -15.93
N TYR A 155 7.98 10.79 -16.64
CA TYR A 155 8.56 9.57 -16.09
C TYR A 155 10.06 9.76 -15.85
N ALA A 156 10.58 9.07 -14.82
CA ALA A 156 12.01 8.98 -14.55
C ALA A 156 12.75 8.21 -15.67
N ALA A 157 14.07 8.17 -15.61
CA ALA A 157 14.89 7.49 -16.63
C ALA A 157 14.57 5.99 -16.81
N ASP A 158 13.98 5.34 -15.79
CA ASP A 158 13.55 3.95 -15.87
C ASP A 158 12.21 3.76 -16.60
N MET A 159 11.51 4.85 -16.92
CA MET A 159 10.21 4.86 -17.60
C MET A 159 9.08 4.18 -16.79
N LEU A 160 9.29 3.97 -15.48
CA LEU A 160 8.36 3.30 -14.58
C LEU A 160 7.89 4.21 -13.46
N HIS A 161 8.80 4.95 -12.83
CA HIS A 161 8.50 5.90 -11.77
C HIS A 161 8.12 7.27 -12.35
N PRO A 162 7.25 8.03 -11.68
CA PRO A 162 7.08 9.45 -11.97
C PRO A 162 8.42 10.21 -11.84
N SER A 163 8.65 11.21 -12.68
CA SER A 163 9.81 12.11 -12.55
C SER A 163 9.63 13.07 -11.37
N GLU A 164 10.72 13.73 -10.94
CA GLU A 164 10.63 14.81 -9.95
C GLU A 164 9.64 15.90 -10.39
N GLN A 165 9.66 16.28 -11.67
CA GLN A 165 8.72 17.25 -12.23
C GLN A 165 7.24 16.82 -12.09
N ALA A 166 6.96 15.53 -12.22
CA ALA A 166 5.60 15.00 -12.02
C ALA A 166 5.19 14.98 -10.54
N VAL A 167 6.16 14.86 -9.64
CA VAL A 167 5.90 14.91 -8.19
C VAL A 167 5.66 16.34 -7.72
N ASP A 168 6.34 17.30 -8.32
CA ASP A 168 6.19 18.73 -8.00
C ASP A 168 4.87 19.32 -8.51
N TYR A 169 4.28 18.74 -9.56
CA TYR A 169 2.99 19.12 -10.11
C TYR A 169 1.84 18.76 -9.18
#